data_7f8a4ed5e730f23b40c4526db85295f9
#
_entry.id   7f8a4ed5e730f23b40c4526db85295f9
#
_cell.length_a   1.000
_cell.length_b   1.000
_cell.length_c   1.000
_cell.angle_alpha   90.00
_cell.angle_beta   90.00
_cell.angle_gamma   90.00
#
_symmetry.space_group_name_H-M   'P 1'
#
loop_
_entity.id
_entity.type
_entity.pdbx_description
1 polymer ?
#
loop_
_entity_poly.entity_id
_entity_poly.type
_entity_poly.pdbx_seq_one_letter_code
_entity_poly.pdbx_strand_id
1 'polypeptide(L)'
;MVNMKVNLSGLQLDNPVIPASGTFGYGYEFAELYDINILGSFSFKGTTKEPRFGNPTPRIAECPMGMINSVGLQNPGIDKVIAEELPKLKKCFNKKVVANISGFSVDEYAYCCERIDKEEQVGIIEVNVSCPNVHNGGMAFGTSAEAADRKSVV
;
A
#
# COMPACT_ATOMS: atom_id res chain seq x y z
N MET A 1 14.27 28.09 9.57
CA MET A 1 13.33 26.99 9.28
C MET A 1 14.16 25.74 9.00
N VAL A 2 13.86 24.60 9.63
CA VAL A 2 14.59 23.35 9.38
C VAL A 2 14.18 22.81 8.02
N ASN A 3 15.14 22.44 7.18
CA ASN A 3 14.87 21.76 5.92
C ASN A 3 14.62 20.27 6.20
N MET A 4 13.41 19.79 5.93
CA MET A 4 13.00 18.38 6.14
C MET A 4 12.93 17.58 4.83
N LYS A 5 13.32 18.17 3.70
CA LYS A 5 13.31 17.48 2.40
C LYS A 5 14.22 16.27 2.40
N VAL A 6 13.75 15.17 1.84
CA VAL A 6 14.52 13.93 1.68
C VAL A 6 14.40 13.41 0.25
N ASN A 7 15.41 12.67 -0.18
CA ASN A 7 15.38 11.92 -1.44
C ASN A 7 15.23 10.44 -1.11
N LEU A 8 14.16 9.84 -1.60
CA LEU A 8 13.90 8.41 -1.46
C LEU A 8 13.99 7.76 -2.84
N SER A 9 15.13 7.14 -3.15
CA SER A 9 15.38 6.44 -4.42
C SER A 9 15.05 7.29 -5.67
N GLY A 10 15.41 8.58 -5.66
CA GLY A 10 15.12 9.52 -6.74
C GLY A 10 13.82 10.32 -6.58
N LEU A 11 12.90 9.88 -5.73
CA LEU A 11 11.70 10.64 -5.41
C LEU A 11 12.00 11.70 -4.35
N GLN A 12 11.77 12.97 -4.68
CA GLN A 12 11.92 14.09 -3.76
C GLN A 12 10.67 14.24 -2.91
N LEU A 13 10.83 14.19 -1.59
CA LEU A 13 9.76 14.38 -0.61
C LEU A 13 10.01 15.67 0.18
N ASP A 14 8.94 16.40 0.50
CA ASP A 14 9.02 17.63 1.30
C ASP A 14 9.42 17.36 2.76
N ASN A 15 9.13 16.16 3.25
CA ASN A 15 9.50 15.68 4.57
C ASN A 15 9.46 14.13 4.60
N PRO A 16 10.07 13.48 5.62
CA PRO A 16 10.15 12.02 5.69
C PRO A 16 8.91 11.32 6.28
N VAL A 17 7.81 12.04 6.52
CA VAL A 17 6.62 11.45 7.14
C VAL A 17 5.80 10.72 6.09
N ILE A 18 5.76 9.40 6.21
CA ILE A 18 5.06 8.48 5.29
C ILE A 18 4.22 7.51 6.14
N PRO A 19 2.90 7.72 6.28
CA PRO A 19 2.01 6.72 6.88
C PRO A 19 2.11 5.37 6.17
N ALA A 20 2.20 4.31 6.99
CA ALA A 20 2.38 2.95 6.50
C ALA A 20 1.10 2.38 5.87
N SER A 21 1.29 1.44 4.94
CA SER A 21 0.17 0.69 4.34
C SER A 21 -0.69 0.01 5.41
N GLY A 22 -1.99 0.04 5.19
CA GLY A 22 -3.00 -0.53 6.11
C GLY A 22 -3.40 0.38 7.26
N THR A 23 -2.74 1.53 7.46
CA THR A 23 -3.08 2.52 8.49
C THR A 23 -3.73 3.78 7.94
N PHE A 24 -3.66 3.99 6.63
CA PHE A 24 -4.07 5.25 5.97
C PHE A 24 -5.06 5.05 4.81
N GLY A 25 -5.59 3.85 4.62
CA GLY A 25 -6.55 3.55 3.54
C GLY A 25 -6.00 3.92 2.15
N TYR A 26 -6.79 4.69 1.40
CA TYR A 26 -6.38 5.34 0.15
C TYR A 26 -6.18 6.87 0.33
N GLY A 27 -6.19 7.36 1.57
CA GLY A 27 -5.82 8.72 1.94
C GLY A 27 -6.97 9.73 1.91
N TYR A 28 -7.90 9.64 0.98
CA TYR A 28 -8.97 10.62 0.84
C TYR A 28 -9.93 10.64 2.04
N GLU A 29 -10.07 9.55 2.78
CA GLU A 29 -10.84 9.48 4.03
C GLU A 29 -10.24 10.41 5.10
N PHE A 30 -8.91 10.50 5.17
CA PHE A 30 -8.21 11.38 6.10
C PHE A 30 -8.22 12.83 5.64
N ALA A 31 -8.36 13.07 4.33
CA ALA A 31 -8.48 14.42 3.79
C ALA A 31 -9.76 15.13 4.25
N GLU A 32 -10.77 14.40 4.73
CA GLU A 32 -11.96 14.97 5.37
C GLU A 32 -11.65 15.56 6.75
N LEU A 33 -10.54 15.15 7.38
CA LEU A 33 -10.18 15.57 8.74
C LEU A 33 -9.12 16.68 8.75
N TYR A 34 -8.18 16.66 7.80
CA TYR A 34 -7.10 17.63 7.68
C TYR A 34 -6.47 17.63 6.28
N ASP A 35 -5.69 18.66 5.97
CA ASP A 35 -4.93 18.71 4.71
C ASP A 35 -3.80 17.69 4.71
N ILE A 36 -4.01 16.57 4.04
CA ILE A 36 -3.03 15.47 3.94
C ILE A 36 -1.78 15.84 3.13
N ASN A 37 -1.77 16.98 2.42
CA ASN A 37 -0.57 17.49 1.72
C ASN A 37 0.54 17.93 2.67
N ILE A 38 0.33 17.98 3.99
CA ILE A 38 1.40 18.15 4.98
C ILE A 38 2.35 16.95 5.03
N LEU A 39 1.93 15.76 4.59
CA LEU A 39 2.75 14.54 4.53
C LEU A 39 3.75 14.60 3.37
N GLY A 40 4.89 13.93 3.51
CA GLY A 40 5.83 13.75 2.40
C GLY A 40 5.28 12.84 1.31
N SER A 41 4.65 11.75 1.73
CA SER A 41 3.94 10.75 0.92
C SER A 41 3.08 9.90 1.85
N PHE A 42 2.46 8.84 1.36
CA PHE A 42 1.94 7.72 2.16
C PHE A 42 1.89 6.43 1.32
N SER A 43 1.91 5.29 2.01
CA SER A 43 1.72 3.98 1.37
C SER A 43 0.24 3.60 1.46
N PHE A 44 -0.42 3.47 0.32
CA PHE A 44 -1.83 3.11 0.32
C PHE A 44 -2.06 1.61 0.62
N LYS A 45 -3.32 1.23 0.82
CA LYS A 45 -3.73 -0.13 1.19
C LYS A 45 -3.18 -1.18 0.24
N GLY A 46 -2.59 -2.25 0.81
CA GLY A 46 -2.10 -3.40 0.05
C GLY A 46 -3.13 -3.91 -0.93
N THR A 47 -2.78 -3.88 -2.22
CA THR A 47 -3.67 -4.13 -3.35
C THR A 47 -3.28 -5.41 -4.06
N THR A 48 -4.26 -6.24 -4.37
CA THR A 48 -4.12 -7.52 -5.10
C THR A 48 -4.71 -7.42 -6.50
N LYS A 49 -4.40 -8.37 -7.36
CA LYS A 49 -4.97 -8.46 -8.71
C LYS A 49 -6.49 -8.45 -8.63
N GLU A 50 -7.06 -9.44 -7.93
CA GLU A 50 -8.50 -9.55 -7.74
C GLU A 50 -8.96 -8.84 -6.45
N PRO A 51 -10.22 -8.36 -6.39
CA PRO A 51 -10.81 -7.82 -5.18
C PRO A 51 -10.83 -8.84 -4.04
N ARG A 52 -10.60 -8.38 -2.81
CA ARG A 52 -10.67 -9.21 -1.61
C ARG A 52 -11.57 -8.59 -0.56
N PHE A 53 -12.49 -9.39 -0.07
CA PHE A 53 -13.32 -8.99 1.09
C PHE A 53 -12.51 -9.01 2.40
N GLY A 54 -11.45 -9.81 2.45
CA GLY A 54 -10.67 -10.08 3.67
C GLY A 54 -11.23 -11.27 4.46
N ASN A 55 -10.77 -11.40 5.69
CA ASN A 55 -11.20 -12.47 6.58
C ASN A 55 -12.62 -12.23 7.11
N PRO A 56 -13.36 -13.28 7.54
CA PRO A 56 -14.63 -13.12 8.23
C PRO A 56 -14.50 -12.28 9.51
N THR A 57 -15.57 -11.62 9.90
CA THR A 57 -15.66 -10.91 11.19
C THR A 57 -15.97 -11.90 12.33
N PRO A 58 -15.57 -11.58 13.62
CA PRO A 58 -14.81 -10.41 14.05
C PRO A 58 -13.32 -10.52 13.64
N ARG A 59 -12.74 -9.40 13.21
CA ARG A 59 -11.34 -9.36 12.74
C ARG A 59 -10.49 -8.24 13.32
N ILE A 60 -11.02 -7.56 14.32
CA ILE A 60 -10.31 -6.63 15.20
C ILE A 60 -10.73 -6.88 16.64
N ALA A 61 -9.77 -6.74 17.58
CA ALA A 61 -9.99 -6.86 18.99
C ALA A 61 -9.08 -5.91 19.75
N GLU A 62 -9.62 -5.28 20.79
CA GLU A 62 -8.84 -4.45 21.70
C GLU A 62 -7.97 -5.31 22.62
N CYS A 63 -6.82 -4.81 23.01
CA CYS A 63 -5.97 -5.37 24.05
C CYS A 63 -5.41 -4.24 24.92
N PRO A 64 -4.82 -4.53 26.11
CA PRO A 64 -4.41 -3.50 27.07
C PRO A 64 -3.47 -2.42 26.52
N MET A 65 -2.71 -2.72 25.49
CA MET A 65 -1.70 -1.82 24.90
C MET A 65 -1.98 -1.45 23.44
N GLY A 66 -3.15 -1.76 22.90
CA GLY A 66 -3.48 -1.45 21.51
C GLY A 66 -4.60 -2.29 20.92
N MET A 67 -4.48 -2.59 19.63
CA MET A 67 -5.49 -3.34 18.87
C MET A 67 -4.83 -4.47 18.07
N ILE A 68 -5.41 -5.65 18.15
CA ILE A 68 -5.02 -6.81 17.33
C ILE A 68 -5.97 -6.88 16.13
N ASN A 69 -5.42 -7.19 14.95
CA ASN A 69 -6.25 -7.34 13.76
C ASN A 69 -5.91 -8.59 12.95
N SER A 70 -6.91 -9.05 12.19
CA SER A 70 -6.83 -10.11 11.20
C SER A 70 -7.65 -9.73 9.96
N VAL A 71 -7.38 -8.55 9.39
CA VAL A 71 -8.21 -7.99 8.28
C VAL A 71 -8.10 -8.83 7.01
N GLY A 72 -6.94 -9.40 6.69
CA GLY A 72 -6.78 -10.33 5.55
C GLY A 72 -6.75 -9.65 4.19
N LEU A 73 -6.05 -8.52 4.05
CA LEU A 73 -5.86 -7.80 2.78
C LEU A 73 -7.18 -7.38 2.09
N GLN A 74 -8.15 -6.89 2.85
CA GLN A 74 -9.34 -6.31 2.22
C GLN A 74 -8.95 -5.15 1.31
N ASN A 75 -9.27 -5.26 0.01
CA ASN A 75 -9.00 -4.25 -1.00
C ASN A 75 -9.89 -4.46 -2.24
N PRO A 76 -10.12 -3.42 -3.07
CA PRO A 76 -11.02 -3.51 -4.21
C PRO A 76 -10.40 -4.14 -5.47
N GLY A 77 -9.14 -4.56 -5.44
CA GLY A 77 -8.40 -5.03 -6.61
C GLY A 77 -7.74 -3.91 -7.41
N ILE A 78 -6.67 -4.25 -8.16
CA ILE A 78 -5.81 -3.27 -8.85
C ILE A 78 -6.59 -2.42 -9.87
N ASP A 79 -7.47 -3.03 -10.65
CA ASP A 79 -8.20 -2.33 -11.69
C ASP A 79 -9.13 -1.26 -11.09
N LYS A 80 -9.79 -1.56 -9.98
CA LYS A 80 -10.65 -0.61 -9.29
C LYS A 80 -9.85 0.48 -8.56
N VAL A 81 -8.66 0.15 -8.04
CA VAL A 81 -7.75 1.15 -7.47
C VAL A 81 -7.39 2.19 -8.53
N ILE A 82 -7.01 1.76 -9.72
CA ILE A 82 -6.67 2.65 -10.84
C ILE A 82 -7.88 3.45 -11.31
N ALA A 83 -9.02 2.80 -11.48
CA ALA A 83 -10.21 3.44 -12.05
C ALA A 83 -10.96 4.38 -11.09
N GLU A 84 -10.92 4.12 -9.78
CA GLU A 84 -11.74 4.83 -8.81
C GLU A 84 -10.93 5.48 -7.68
N GLU A 85 -10.02 4.72 -7.02
CA GLU A 85 -9.37 5.18 -5.79
C GLU A 85 -8.31 6.25 -6.08
N LEU A 86 -7.43 6.04 -7.06
CA LEU A 86 -6.45 7.06 -7.46
C LEU A 86 -7.10 8.35 -7.98
N PRO A 87 -8.15 8.33 -8.82
CA PRO A 87 -8.87 9.54 -9.19
C PRO A 87 -9.51 10.31 -8.02
N LYS A 88 -10.01 9.61 -6.98
CA LYS A 88 -10.50 10.26 -5.76
C LYS A 88 -9.36 10.92 -5.00
N LEU A 89 -8.25 10.19 -4.82
CA LEU A 89 -7.06 10.69 -4.15
C LEU A 89 -6.47 11.92 -4.84
N LYS A 90 -6.39 11.92 -6.17
CA LYS A 90 -5.84 13.04 -6.95
C LYS A 90 -6.56 14.38 -6.71
N LYS A 91 -7.82 14.35 -6.21
CA LYS A 91 -8.57 15.56 -5.87
C LYS A 91 -8.12 16.23 -4.57
N CYS A 92 -7.48 15.48 -3.67
CA CYS A 92 -7.10 15.96 -2.33
C CYS A 92 -5.62 15.81 -2.00
N PHE A 93 -4.84 15.10 -2.82
CA PHE A 93 -3.41 14.89 -2.63
C PHE A 93 -2.64 15.13 -3.93
N ASN A 94 -1.74 16.10 -3.93
CA ASN A 94 -1.04 16.56 -5.12
C ASN A 94 0.39 16.01 -5.27
N LYS A 95 0.78 15.06 -4.41
CA LYS A 95 2.11 14.45 -4.39
C LYS A 95 2.07 13.00 -4.84
N LYS A 96 3.26 12.43 -5.07
CA LYS A 96 3.42 11.01 -5.38
C LYS A 96 3.13 10.15 -4.15
N VAL A 97 2.57 8.97 -4.37
CA VAL A 97 2.29 7.97 -3.34
C VAL A 97 3.12 6.71 -3.53
N VAL A 98 3.20 5.92 -2.47
CA VAL A 98 3.77 4.58 -2.48
C VAL A 98 2.66 3.57 -2.72
N ALA A 99 2.75 2.81 -3.79
CA ALA A 99 1.80 1.75 -4.13
C ALA A 99 2.17 0.46 -3.42
N ASN A 100 1.40 0.05 -2.40
CA ASN A 100 1.61 -1.24 -1.75
C ASN A 100 0.94 -2.35 -2.55
N ILE A 101 1.73 -3.24 -3.14
CA ILE A 101 1.28 -4.34 -3.99
C ILE A 101 1.45 -5.68 -3.29
N SER A 102 0.38 -6.45 -3.28
CA SER A 102 0.33 -7.80 -2.71
C SER A 102 -0.15 -8.80 -3.76
N GLY A 103 0.23 -10.07 -3.60
CA GLY A 103 -0.20 -11.14 -4.50
C GLY A 103 0.03 -12.53 -3.89
N PHE A 104 -0.46 -13.54 -4.56
CA PHE A 104 -0.37 -14.95 -4.16
C PHE A 104 0.51 -15.77 -5.11
N SER A 105 0.97 -15.16 -6.20
CA SER A 105 1.93 -15.71 -7.14
C SER A 105 2.83 -14.60 -7.70
N VAL A 106 3.96 -14.98 -8.31
CA VAL A 106 4.85 -14.04 -9.00
C VAL A 106 4.10 -13.30 -10.10
N ASP A 107 3.28 -14.02 -10.88
CA ASP A 107 2.51 -13.45 -12.00
C ASP A 107 1.49 -12.40 -11.54
N GLU A 108 0.88 -12.58 -10.35
CA GLU A 108 -0.03 -11.57 -9.79
C GLU A 108 0.70 -10.30 -9.38
N TYR A 109 1.90 -10.43 -8.79
CA TYR A 109 2.73 -9.25 -8.48
C TYR A 109 3.16 -8.53 -9.76
N ALA A 110 3.67 -9.27 -10.77
CA ALA A 110 4.05 -8.73 -12.06
C ALA A 110 2.90 -7.96 -12.69
N TYR A 111 1.74 -8.60 -12.80
CA TYR A 111 0.52 -7.98 -13.35
C TYR A 111 0.16 -6.67 -12.63
N CYS A 112 0.14 -6.69 -11.30
CA CYS A 112 -0.20 -5.49 -10.53
C CYS A 112 0.85 -4.38 -10.68
N CYS A 113 2.15 -4.74 -10.66
CA CYS A 113 3.24 -3.79 -10.84
C CYS A 113 3.20 -3.13 -12.23
N GLU A 114 3.04 -3.92 -13.30
CA GLU A 114 2.92 -3.39 -14.67
C GLU A 114 1.72 -2.47 -14.87
N ARG A 115 0.63 -2.71 -14.16
CA ARG A 115 -0.56 -1.88 -14.21
C ARG A 115 -0.36 -0.57 -13.49
N ILE A 116 0.15 -0.62 -12.27
CA ILE A 116 0.27 0.54 -11.38
C ILE A 116 1.43 1.47 -11.78
N ASP A 117 2.46 0.94 -12.41
CA ASP A 117 3.62 1.72 -12.88
C ASP A 117 3.25 2.78 -13.92
N LYS A 118 2.12 2.59 -14.61
CA LYS A 118 1.60 3.53 -15.60
C LYS A 118 0.90 4.74 -14.98
N GLU A 119 0.65 4.69 -13.67
CA GLU A 119 -0.12 5.73 -12.97
C GLU A 119 0.79 6.87 -12.54
N GLU A 120 0.56 8.06 -13.10
CA GLU A 120 1.37 9.25 -12.84
C GLU A 120 1.48 9.59 -11.35
N GLN A 121 0.45 9.33 -10.55
CA GLN A 121 0.45 9.65 -9.12
C GLN A 121 1.29 8.70 -8.29
N VAL A 122 1.69 7.55 -8.82
CA VAL A 122 2.57 6.60 -8.14
C VAL A 122 4.03 7.00 -8.33
N GLY A 123 4.80 7.01 -7.26
CA GLY A 123 6.23 7.34 -7.27
C GLY A 123 7.12 6.17 -6.90
N ILE A 124 6.61 5.24 -6.10
CA ILE A 124 7.32 4.04 -5.64
C ILE A 124 6.33 2.88 -5.55
N ILE A 125 6.78 1.69 -5.90
CA ILE A 125 6.05 0.44 -5.65
C ILE A 125 6.69 -0.25 -4.45
N GLU A 126 5.87 -0.56 -3.44
CA GLU A 126 6.24 -1.34 -2.26
C GLU A 126 5.71 -2.77 -2.41
N VAL A 127 6.60 -3.73 -2.64
CA VAL A 127 6.24 -5.15 -2.77
C VAL A 127 5.99 -5.74 -1.39
N ASN A 128 4.73 -6.04 -1.09
CA ASN A 128 4.32 -6.56 0.21
C ASN A 128 4.54 -8.08 0.29
N VAL A 129 5.58 -8.48 0.99
CA VAL A 129 5.93 -9.89 1.26
C VAL A 129 5.76 -10.26 2.73
N SER A 130 5.07 -9.45 3.53
CA SER A 130 5.04 -9.55 4.99
C SER A 130 3.65 -9.77 5.61
N CYS A 131 2.57 -9.88 4.81
CA CYS A 131 1.22 -10.03 5.38
C CYS A 131 1.02 -11.41 6.04
N PRO A 132 0.86 -11.50 7.39
CA PRO A 132 0.66 -12.76 8.09
C PRO A 132 -0.79 -13.26 8.03
N ASN A 133 -1.74 -12.39 7.68
CA ASN A 133 -3.18 -12.62 7.79
C ASN A 133 -3.79 -13.23 6.51
N VAL A 134 -2.97 -13.86 5.67
CA VAL A 134 -3.42 -14.55 4.46
C VAL A 134 -2.77 -15.93 4.34
N HIS A 135 -3.56 -16.93 3.98
CA HIS A 135 -3.06 -18.27 3.66
C HIS A 135 -2.44 -18.26 2.25
N ASN A 136 -1.29 -18.89 2.08
CA ASN A 136 -0.59 -19.05 0.79
C ASN A 136 -0.19 -17.73 0.08
N GLY A 137 0.15 -16.69 0.84
CA GLY A 137 0.57 -15.41 0.28
C GLY A 137 1.38 -14.57 1.28
N GLY A 138 1.72 -13.36 0.93
CA GLY A 138 2.34 -12.40 1.85
C GLY A 138 3.61 -12.93 2.52
N MET A 139 3.53 -13.24 3.81
CA MET A 139 4.67 -13.67 4.62
C MET A 139 5.35 -14.96 4.13
N ALA A 140 4.64 -15.87 3.45
CA ALA A 140 5.24 -17.07 2.88
C ALA A 140 6.36 -16.76 1.87
N PHE A 141 6.29 -15.61 1.23
CA PHE A 141 7.32 -15.13 0.32
C PHE A 141 8.44 -14.36 1.03
N GLY A 142 8.14 -13.65 2.10
CA GLY A 142 9.12 -12.89 2.88
C GLY A 142 10.02 -13.74 3.78
N THR A 143 9.67 -14.99 4.04
CA THR A 143 10.45 -15.93 4.88
C THR A 143 11.46 -16.76 4.10
N SER A 144 11.48 -16.69 2.77
CA SER A 144 12.43 -17.37 1.89
C SER A 144 13.14 -16.37 0.99
N ALA A 145 14.46 -16.33 1.06
CA ALA A 145 15.28 -15.46 0.21
C ALA A 145 15.04 -15.73 -1.29
N GLU A 146 14.94 -17.01 -1.68
CA GLU A 146 14.67 -17.40 -3.08
C GLU A 146 13.28 -16.93 -3.54
N ALA A 147 12.26 -17.08 -2.68
CA ALA A 147 10.91 -16.64 -3.02
C ALA A 147 10.80 -15.10 -3.09
N ALA A 148 11.54 -14.38 -2.24
CA ALA A 148 11.60 -12.92 -2.25
C ALA A 148 12.34 -12.41 -3.50
N ASP A 149 13.47 -13.04 -3.87
CA ASP A 149 14.28 -12.69 -5.04
C ASP A 149 13.47 -12.78 -6.34
N ARG A 150 12.74 -13.87 -6.54
CA ARG A 150 11.87 -14.05 -7.72
C ARG A 150 10.82 -12.94 -7.91
N LYS A 151 10.49 -12.20 -6.87
CA LYS A 151 9.53 -11.09 -6.91
C LYS A 151 10.18 -9.74 -7.16
N SER A 152 11.45 -9.60 -6.83
CA SER A 152 12.20 -8.36 -7.06
C SER A 152 12.74 -8.22 -8.49
N VAL A 153 12.61 -9.26 -9.32
CA VAL A 153 13.05 -9.31 -10.73
C VAL A 153 11.90 -9.01 -11.72
N VAL A 154 10.84 -8.38 -11.27
CA VAL A 154 9.71 -8.01 -12.12
C VAL A 154 9.82 -6.57 -12.57
#